data_c5fefd409203948fd9dcfd43ff37fa5b
#
_entry.id   c5fefd409203948fd9dcfd43ff37fa5b
#
_cell.length_a   1.000
_cell.length_b   1.000
_cell.length_c   1.000
_cell.angle_alpha   90.00
_cell.angle_beta   90.00
_cell.angle_gamma   90.00
#
_symmetry.space_group_name_H-M   'P 1'
#
loop_
_entity.id
_entity.type
_entity.pdbx_description
1 polymer ?
#
loop_
_entity_poly.entity_id
_entity_poly.type
_entity_poly.pdbx_seq_one_letter_code
_entity_poly.pdbx_strand_id
1 'polypeptide(L)'
;MRSRRRIIPGIATLGWVPTLFLVGLLWVRESRATPQERTAIKVTRIYTGSDNQTHAEEYEVELGTARGATELAEPIEVISLQFRRTSPEYFIDWHNAPRRQYVVTLSGESEVELGDGTKIRLYPGHILLAEDITGQGHISRALGSEDRISLFIPLPER
;
A
#
# COMPACT_ATOMS: atom_id res chain seq x y z
N MET A 1 -99.68 13.90 -40.12
CA MET A 1 -99.90 13.44 -38.71
C MET A 1 -98.71 12.54 -38.32
N ARG A 2 -97.95 12.91 -37.33
CA ARG A 2 -96.54 12.51 -37.05
C ARG A 2 -96.51 11.22 -36.25
N SER A 3 -95.89 10.17 -36.80
CA SER A 3 -95.53 8.91 -36.11
C SER A 3 -94.24 9.06 -35.33
N ARG A 4 -94.28 8.82 -34.04
CA ARG A 4 -93.11 8.79 -33.20
C ARG A 4 -92.55 7.36 -33.14
N ARG A 5 -91.32 7.17 -33.68
CA ARG A 5 -90.55 5.93 -33.48
C ARG A 5 -89.78 6.03 -32.16
N ARG A 6 -89.97 5.00 -31.30
CA ARG A 6 -89.23 4.79 -30.05
C ARG A 6 -87.93 4.13 -30.40
N ILE A 7 -86.83 4.72 -29.91
CA ILE A 7 -85.48 4.17 -29.98
C ILE A 7 -85.26 3.39 -28.68
N ILE A 8 -84.84 2.12 -28.79
CA ILE A 8 -84.45 1.26 -27.66
C ILE A 8 -82.90 1.45 -27.47
N PRO A 9 -82.42 1.73 -26.25
CA PRO A 9 -80.96 1.85 -26.04
C PRO A 9 -80.34 0.45 -25.91
N GLY A 10 -79.30 0.18 -26.68
CA GLY A 10 -78.49 -1.03 -26.63
C GLY A 10 -77.65 -1.11 -25.36
N ILE A 11 -77.60 -2.32 -24.80
CA ILE A 11 -76.81 -2.68 -23.64
C ILE A 11 -75.33 -2.77 -24.07
N ALA A 12 -74.48 -1.87 -23.53
CA ALA A 12 -73.06 -1.95 -23.70
C ALA A 12 -72.49 -2.99 -22.71
N THR A 13 -71.92 -4.07 -23.23
CA THR A 13 -71.20 -5.05 -22.46
C THR A 13 -69.77 -4.48 -22.17
N LEU A 14 -69.56 -4.18 -20.87
CA LEU A 14 -68.20 -3.85 -20.41
C LEU A 14 -67.36 -5.14 -20.41
N GLY A 15 -66.39 -5.18 -21.35
CA GLY A 15 -65.38 -6.24 -21.35
C GLY A 15 -64.36 -5.97 -20.22
N TRP A 16 -64.24 -6.91 -19.30
CA TRP A 16 -63.19 -6.94 -18.30
C TRP A 16 -61.87 -7.30 -19.00
N VAL A 17 -60.91 -6.40 -19.00
CA VAL A 17 -59.53 -6.66 -19.37
C VAL A 17 -58.73 -6.99 -18.10
N PRO A 18 -58.21 -8.21 -17.91
CA PRO A 18 -57.38 -8.51 -16.76
C PRO A 18 -56.01 -7.82 -16.93
N THR A 19 -55.74 -6.82 -16.12
CA THR A 19 -54.43 -6.19 -16.01
C THR A 19 -53.47 -7.19 -15.34
N LEU A 20 -52.65 -7.86 -16.13
CA LEU A 20 -51.52 -8.65 -15.65
C LEU A 20 -50.48 -7.73 -15.02
N PHE A 21 -50.47 -7.65 -13.68
CA PHE A 21 -49.35 -7.06 -12.95
C PHE A 21 -48.14 -8.02 -13.05
N LEU A 22 -47.24 -7.72 -13.95
CA LEU A 22 -45.93 -8.32 -13.97
C LEU A 22 -45.13 -7.74 -12.79
N VAL A 23 -45.14 -8.46 -11.65
CA VAL A 23 -44.23 -8.20 -10.54
C VAL A 23 -42.85 -8.64 -10.99
N GLY A 24 -42.11 -7.68 -11.56
CA GLY A 24 -40.68 -7.87 -11.85
C GLY A 24 -39.92 -8.03 -10.53
N LEU A 25 -39.54 -9.26 -10.18
CA LEU A 25 -38.56 -9.51 -9.12
C LEU A 25 -37.23 -8.88 -9.59
N LEU A 26 -36.95 -7.66 -9.13
CA LEU A 26 -35.65 -7.07 -9.18
C LEU A 26 -34.73 -7.91 -8.27
N TRP A 27 -33.98 -8.85 -8.85
CA TRP A 27 -32.86 -9.47 -8.20
C TRP A 27 -31.79 -8.39 -7.98
N VAL A 28 -31.81 -7.76 -6.81
CA VAL A 28 -30.67 -6.98 -6.33
C VAL A 28 -29.53 -7.97 -6.16
N ARG A 29 -28.66 -8.01 -7.17
CA ARG A 29 -27.43 -8.76 -7.11
C ARG A 29 -26.53 -8.00 -6.12
N GLU A 30 -26.54 -8.42 -4.85
CA GLU A 30 -25.53 -7.98 -3.90
C GLU A 30 -24.18 -8.32 -4.51
N SER A 31 -23.51 -7.32 -5.08
CA SER A 31 -22.11 -7.41 -5.43
C SER A 31 -21.35 -7.58 -4.13
N ARG A 32 -21.09 -8.85 -3.75
CA ARG A 32 -20.06 -9.12 -2.74
C ARG A 32 -18.77 -8.54 -3.30
N ALA A 33 -18.38 -7.39 -2.77
CA ALA A 33 -17.06 -6.84 -3.04
C ALA A 33 -16.05 -7.95 -2.72
N THR A 34 -15.30 -8.38 -3.71
CA THR A 34 -14.15 -9.27 -3.51
C THR A 34 -13.28 -8.59 -2.43
N PRO A 35 -12.86 -9.30 -1.37
CA PRO A 35 -11.95 -8.71 -0.41
C PRO A 35 -10.76 -8.13 -1.18
N GLN A 36 -10.57 -6.82 -1.11
CA GLN A 36 -9.42 -6.18 -1.72
C GLN A 36 -8.20 -6.71 -0.95
N GLU A 37 -7.34 -7.46 -1.64
CA GLU A 37 -6.08 -7.92 -1.09
C GLU A 37 -5.29 -6.68 -0.63
N ARG A 38 -5.02 -6.60 0.67
CA ARG A 38 -4.32 -5.47 1.24
C ARG A 38 -2.84 -5.58 0.89
N THR A 39 -2.25 -4.48 0.47
CA THR A 39 -0.82 -4.44 0.17
C THR A 39 -0.02 -4.66 1.46
N ALA A 40 0.87 -5.65 1.45
CA ALA A 40 1.77 -5.92 2.55
C ALA A 40 2.73 -4.75 2.80
N ILE A 41 3.07 -4.51 4.06
CA ILE A 41 4.15 -3.58 4.42
C ILE A 41 5.46 -4.32 4.29
N LYS A 42 6.26 -3.96 3.30
CA LYS A 42 7.55 -4.59 3.01
C LYS A 42 8.70 -3.78 3.57
N VAL A 43 9.69 -4.48 4.08
CA VAL A 43 10.96 -3.94 4.58
C VAL A 43 12.10 -4.63 3.87
N THR A 44 12.99 -3.86 3.26
CA THR A 44 14.28 -4.36 2.78
C THR A 44 15.27 -4.31 3.92
N ARG A 45 15.88 -5.43 4.26
CA ARG A 45 16.93 -5.53 5.28
C ARG A 45 18.27 -5.71 4.59
N ILE A 46 19.27 -4.93 4.99
CA ILE A 46 20.68 -5.17 4.65
C ILE A 46 21.44 -5.55 5.92
N TYR A 47 22.28 -6.57 5.83
CA TYR A 47 22.98 -7.13 6.99
C TYR A 47 24.32 -7.74 6.57
N THR A 48 25.26 -7.82 7.52
CA THR A 48 26.55 -8.49 7.29
C THR A 48 26.39 -10.00 7.40
N GLY A 49 26.72 -10.73 6.35
CA GLY A 49 26.78 -12.18 6.31
C GLY A 49 28.05 -12.76 6.97
N SER A 50 28.10 -14.09 7.08
CA SER A 50 29.25 -14.81 7.61
C SER A 50 30.49 -14.71 6.72
N ASP A 51 30.34 -14.33 5.47
CA ASP A 51 31.39 -14.05 4.49
C ASP A 51 31.92 -12.62 4.56
N ASN A 52 31.47 -11.84 5.56
CA ASN A 52 31.85 -10.45 5.78
C ASN A 52 31.40 -9.48 4.67
N GLN A 53 30.42 -9.92 3.85
CA GLN A 53 29.76 -9.10 2.83
C GLN A 53 28.40 -8.63 3.31
N THR A 54 27.93 -7.51 2.77
CA THR A 54 26.55 -7.04 3.00
C THR A 54 25.62 -7.75 2.03
N HIS A 55 24.58 -8.39 2.60
CA HIS A 55 23.49 -9.06 1.90
C HIS A 55 22.20 -8.28 2.06
N ALA A 56 21.22 -8.56 1.19
CA ALA A 56 19.88 -8.01 1.29
C ALA A 56 18.83 -9.11 1.28
N GLU A 57 17.77 -8.89 2.02
CA GLU A 57 16.55 -9.68 1.98
C GLU A 57 15.33 -8.76 2.11
N GLU A 58 14.18 -9.21 1.66
CA GLU A 58 12.91 -8.51 1.85
C GLU A 58 11.99 -9.36 2.74
N TYR A 59 11.34 -8.74 3.69
CA TYR A 59 10.34 -9.39 4.53
C TYR A 59 9.09 -8.53 4.65
N GLU A 60 7.97 -9.18 4.96
CA GLU A 60 6.71 -8.52 5.24
C GLU A 60 6.52 -8.33 6.73
N VAL A 61 6.02 -7.15 7.12
CA VAL A 61 5.70 -6.87 8.52
C VAL A 61 4.44 -7.64 8.90
N GLU A 62 4.54 -8.48 9.92
CA GLU A 62 3.40 -9.18 10.48
C GLU A 62 2.44 -8.20 11.15
N LEU A 63 1.20 -8.19 10.68
CA LEU A 63 0.13 -7.37 11.23
C LEU A 63 -0.78 -8.23 12.10
N GLY A 64 -1.02 -7.77 13.31
CA GLY A 64 -1.89 -8.43 14.27
C GLY A 64 -3.36 -8.10 14.08
N THR A 65 -4.16 -8.39 15.10
CA THR A 65 -5.62 -8.24 15.06
C THR A 65 -6.02 -6.79 14.77
N ALA A 66 -6.89 -6.63 13.77
CA ALA A 66 -7.46 -5.35 13.41
C ALA A 66 -8.38 -4.76 14.52
N ARG A 67 -8.28 -3.46 14.73
CA ARG A 67 -9.28 -2.67 15.45
C ARG A 67 -10.08 -1.87 14.42
N GLY A 68 -11.28 -2.33 14.10
CA GLY A 68 -12.07 -1.77 13.01
C GLY A 68 -11.39 -1.97 11.65
N ALA A 69 -11.02 -0.89 10.98
CA ALA A 69 -10.34 -0.91 9.67
C ALA A 69 -8.80 -0.87 9.77
N THR A 70 -8.22 -0.89 10.98
CA THR A 70 -6.77 -0.74 11.21
C THR A 70 -6.16 -2.05 11.69
N GLU A 71 -5.11 -2.51 11.03
CA GLU A 71 -4.23 -3.59 11.45
C GLU A 71 -2.94 -2.99 12.02
N LEU A 72 -2.42 -3.57 13.08
CA LEU A 72 -1.25 -3.04 13.78
C LEU A 72 -0.19 -4.14 13.90
N ALA A 73 1.05 -3.78 13.60
CA ALA A 73 2.21 -4.57 14.01
C ALA A 73 2.51 -4.35 15.51
N GLU A 74 3.27 -5.24 16.10
CA GLU A 74 3.81 -5.02 17.44
C GLU A 74 4.71 -3.76 17.44
N PRO A 75 4.61 -2.92 18.49
CA PRO A 75 5.47 -1.74 18.60
C PRO A 75 6.95 -2.11 18.64
N ILE A 76 7.78 -1.33 17.95
CA ILE A 76 9.23 -1.48 17.94
C ILE A 76 9.83 -0.40 18.84
N GLU A 77 10.65 -0.78 19.80
CA GLU A 77 11.41 0.15 20.64
C GLU A 77 12.47 0.86 19.77
N VAL A 78 12.56 2.17 19.88
CA VAL A 78 13.53 3.00 19.15
C VAL A 78 14.27 3.93 20.09
N ILE A 79 15.54 4.24 19.78
CA ILE A 79 16.34 5.18 20.58
C ILE A 79 15.91 6.62 20.31
N SER A 80 15.71 6.97 19.05
CA SER A 80 15.40 8.33 18.60
C SER A 80 14.83 8.33 17.19
N LEU A 81 14.39 9.50 16.73
CA LEU A 81 14.01 9.76 15.36
C LEU A 81 14.73 11.02 14.87
N GLN A 82 15.38 10.95 13.71
CA GLN A 82 16.08 12.07 13.08
C GLN A 82 15.53 12.31 11.67
N PHE A 83 15.07 13.54 11.40
CA PHE A 83 14.82 13.99 10.04
C PHE A 83 16.14 14.33 9.36
N ARG A 84 16.32 13.86 8.14
CA ARG A 84 17.52 14.11 7.34
C ARG A 84 17.16 14.62 5.96
N ARG A 85 17.80 15.72 5.54
CA ARG A 85 17.82 16.20 4.17
C ARG A 85 19.18 15.86 3.57
N THR A 86 19.19 15.28 2.39
CA THR A 86 20.41 14.88 1.68
C THR A 86 20.36 15.46 0.28
N SER A 87 21.42 16.17 -0.13
CA SER A 87 21.50 16.82 -1.44
C SER A 87 21.70 15.84 -2.58
N PRO A 88 21.44 16.24 -3.84
CA PRO A 88 21.66 15.40 -5.02
C PRO A 88 23.13 14.99 -5.24
N GLU A 89 24.10 15.73 -4.68
CA GLU A 89 25.53 15.41 -4.79
C GLU A 89 25.96 14.34 -3.78
N TYR A 90 25.04 13.83 -2.96
CA TYR A 90 25.37 12.86 -1.92
C TYR A 90 25.93 11.57 -2.51
N PHE A 91 27.16 11.26 -2.08
CA PHE A 91 27.86 10.01 -2.35
C PHE A 91 28.72 9.66 -1.14
N ILE A 92 28.57 8.42 -0.67
CA ILE A 92 29.49 7.82 0.31
C ILE A 92 29.94 6.48 -0.26
N ASP A 93 31.26 6.33 -0.35
CA ASP A 93 31.89 5.08 -0.75
C ASP A 93 31.72 4.01 0.33
N TRP A 94 32.32 2.84 0.20
CA TRP A 94 32.16 1.71 1.09
C TRP A 94 32.17 2.12 2.57
N HIS A 95 31.05 1.90 3.23
CA HIS A 95 30.87 2.20 4.65
C HIS A 95 29.82 1.30 5.28
N ASN A 96 29.94 1.06 6.57
CA ASN A 96 28.95 0.34 7.35
C ASN A 96 27.83 1.28 7.83
N ALA A 97 26.68 0.75 8.11
CA ALA A 97 25.70 1.46 8.91
C ALA A 97 26.30 1.78 10.29
N PRO A 98 26.18 3.03 10.78
CA PRO A 98 26.82 3.41 12.07
C PRO A 98 26.19 2.69 13.25
N ARG A 99 25.01 2.15 13.08
CA ARG A 99 24.21 1.37 14.04
C ARG A 99 23.02 0.72 13.33
N ARG A 100 22.40 -0.22 13.99
CA ARG A 100 21.11 -0.76 13.53
C ARG A 100 20.07 0.35 13.46
N GLN A 101 19.41 0.52 12.35
CA GLN A 101 18.43 1.59 12.17
C GLN A 101 17.47 1.33 11.01
N TYR A 102 16.24 1.83 11.15
CA TYR A 102 15.38 2.01 10.00
C TYR A 102 15.70 3.31 9.29
N VAL A 103 15.59 3.28 7.96
CA VAL A 103 15.63 4.45 7.08
C VAL A 103 14.36 4.45 6.25
N VAL A 104 13.50 5.47 6.45
CA VAL A 104 12.27 5.63 5.69
C VAL A 104 12.43 6.81 4.75
N THR A 105 12.29 6.58 3.46
CA THR A 105 12.34 7.65 2.46
C THR A 105 10.98 8.31 2.34
N LEU A 106 10.92 9.64 2.53
CA LEU A 106 9.69 10.45 2.43
C LEU A 106 9.56 11.13 1.06
N SER A 107 10.68 11.64 0.52
CA SER A 107 10.73 12.25 -0.82
C SER A 107 12.14 12.15 -1.39
N GLY A 108 12.26 12.35 -2.71
CA GLY A 108 13.51 12.14 -3.44
C GLY A 108 13.91 10.67 -3.45
N GLU A 109 15.07 10.35 -3.97
CA GLU A 109 15.54 8.99 -4.16
C GLU A 109 17.02 8.81 -3.87
N SER A 110 17.41 7.59 -3.53
CA SER A 110 18.80 7.19 -3.43
C SER A 110 18.96 5.71 -3.77
N GLU A 111 20.19 5.27 -3.89
CA GLU A 111 20.58 3.89 -4.15
C GLU A 111 21.60 3.44 -3.11
N VAL A 112 21.45 2.20 -2.68
CA VAL A 112 22.46 1.45 -1.93
C VAL A 112 22.99 0.37 -2.84
N GLU A 113 24.32 0.27 -2.97
CA GLU A 113 24.99 -0.76 -3.75
C GLU A 113 25.76 -1.69 -2.82
N LEU A 114 25.56 -3.01 -2.97
CA LEU A 114 26.15 -4.07 -2.19
C LEU A 114 27.42 -4.62 -2.88
N GLY A 115 28.22 -5.42 -2.17
CA GLY A 115 29.47 -5.95 -2.66
C GLY A 115 29.35 -6.88 -3.88
N ASP A 116 28.22 -7.51 -4.07
CA ASP A 116 27.91 -8.35 -5.23
C ASP A 116 27.40 -7.55 -6.45
N GLY A 117 27.32 -6.20 -6.34
CA GLY A 117 26.79 -5.31 -7.35
C GLY A 117 25.27 -5.15 -7.32
N THR A 118 24.57 -5.79 -6.37
CA THR A 118 23.12 -5.59 -6.16
C THR A 118 22.85 -4.13 -5.80
N LYS A 119 21.84 -3.54 -6.46
CA LYS A 119 21.44 -2.14 -6.25
C LYS A 119 20.03 -2.08 -5.71
N ILE A 120 19.87 -1.45 -4.58
CA ILE A 120 18.60 -1.24 -3.88
C ILE A 120 18.22 0.23 -4.01
N ARG A 121 17.12 0.50 -4.75
CA ARG A 121 16.60 1.86 -4.89
C ARG A 121 15.71 2.20 -3.71
N LEU A 122 16.01 3.30 -3.04
CA LEU A 122 15.24 3.86 -1.93
C LEU A 122 14.40 5.02 -2.47
N TYR A 123 13.09 4.78 -2.61
CA TYR A 123 12.10 5.71 -3.16
C TYR A 123 11.08 6.11 -2.09
N PRO A 124 10.22 7.12 -2.31
CA PRO A 124 9.21 7.53 -1.34
C PRO A 124 8.32 6.37 -0.88
N GLY A 125 8.25 6.15 0.44
CA GLY A 125 7.54 5.02 1.06
C GLY A 125 8.38 3.76 1.25
N HIS A 126 9.60 3.68 0.68
CA HIS A 126 10.50 2.55 0.91
C HIS A 126 11.05 2.56 2.34
N ILE A 127 11.06 1.38 2.97
CA ILE A 127 11.58 1.15 4.32
C ILE A 127 12.80 0.25 4.22
N LEU A 128 13.95 0.77 4.63
CA LEU A 128 15.20 0.03 4.73
C LEU A 128 15.52 -0.23 6.21
N LEU A 129 15.85 -1.47 6.57
CA LEU A 129 16.49 -1.82 7.84
C LEU A 129 17.98 -2.06 7.59
N ALA A 130 18.82 -1.14 8.04
CA ALA A 130 20.26 -1.25 7.93
C ALA A 130 20.83 -1.92 9.20
N GLU A 131 21.40 -3.12 9.03
CA GLU A 131 22.05 -3.93 10.06
C GLU A 131 23.47 -4.39 9.64
N ASP A 132 24.01 -3.85 8.57
CA ASP A 132 25.37 -4.08 8.10
C ASP A 132 26.38 -3.20 8.84
N ILE A 133 26.43 -3.38 10.17
CA ILE A 133 27.25 -2.58 11.08
C ILE A 133 28.72 -3.02 11.14
N THR A 134 29.09 -4.06 10.41
CA THR A 134 30.44 -4.62 10.27
C THR A 134 30.69 -5.03 8.83
N GLY A 135 31.88 -5.55 8.55
CA GLY A 135 32.21 -6.09 7.23
C GLY A 135 32.50 -5.01 6.18
N GLN A 136 32.25 -5.36 4.92
CA GLN A 136 32.50 -4.46 3.78
C GLN A 136 31.58 -3.24 3.78
N GLY A 137 30.34 -3.41 4.25
CA GLY A 137 29.32 -2.37 4.18
C GLY A 137 28.75 -2.21 2.76
N HIS A 138 28.30 -0.99 2.47
CA HIS A 138 27.62 -0.63 1.22
C HIS A 138 28.08 0.74 0.71
N ILE A 139 27.79 1.03 -0.56
CA ILE A 139 27.92 2.36 -1.15
C ILE A 139 26.54 3.02 -1.13
N SER A 140 26.47 4.31 -0.81
CA SER A 140 25.22 5.08 -0.88
C SER A 140 25.37 6.27 -1.82
N ARG A 141 24.38 6.50 -2.68
CA ARG A 141 24.34 7.68 -3.56
C ARG A 141 22.92 8.24 -3.72
N ALA A 142 22.81 9.54 -3.90
CA ALA A 142 21.56 10.17 -4.33
C ALA A 142 21.24 9.77 -5.77
N LEU A 143 19.95 9.75 -6.11
CA LEU A 143 19.44 9.60 -7.47
C LEU A 143 18.59 10.82 -7.82
N GLY A 144 18.69 11.24 -9.09
CA GLY A 144 17.96 12.42 -9.58
C GLY A 144 18.59 13.74 -9.17
N SER A 145 17.81 14.82 -9.25
CA SER A 145 18.25 16.20 -9.04
C SER A 145 17.62 16.89 -7.83
N GLU A 146 16.81 16.16 -7.06
CA GLU A 146 16.09 16.70 -5.91
C GLU A 146 16.70 16.25 -4.59
N ASP A 147 16.54 17.07 -3.54
CA ASP A 147 16.88 16.69 -2.18
C ASP A 147 16.05 15.46 -1.75
N ARG A 148 16.72 14.50 -1.13
CA ARG A 148 16.04 13.40 -0.45
C ARG A 148 15.71 13.79 0.98
N ILE A 149 14.45 13.62 1.38
CA ILE A 149 14.01 13.71 2.77
C ILE A 149 13.77 12.30 3.31
N SER A 150 14.33 12.00 4.46
CA SER A 150 14.22 10.68 5.08
C SER A 150 14.17 10.78 6.60
N LEU A 151 13.63 9.71 7.21
CA LEU A 151 13.69 9.46 8.65
C LEU A 151 14.78 8.42 8.91
N PHE A 152 15.63 8.69 9.89
CA PHE A 152 16.57 7.74 10.45
C PHE A 152 16.11 7.42 11.86
N ILE A 153 15.91 6.14 12.15
CA ILE A 153 15.29 5.65 13.38
C ILE A 153 16.22 4.58 13.97
N PRO A 154 17.19 5.00 14.80
CA PRO A 154 18.09 4.08 15.49
C PRO A 154 17.37 3.12 16.43
N LEU A 155 17.81 1.86 16.41
CA LEU A 155 17.30 0.78 17.24
C LEU A 155 18.25 0.49 18.41
N PRO A 156 17.76 -0.04 19.53
CA PRO A 156 18.61 -0.56 20.60
C PRO A 156 19.56 -1.67 20.10
N GLU A 157 20.70 -1.82 20.75
CA GLU A 157 21.57 -2.97 20.54
C GLU A 157 20.86 -4.26 20.96
N ARG A 158 21.16 -5.37 20.25
CA ARG A 158 20.65 -6.69 20.59
C ARG A 158 21.53 -7.34 21.65
#